data_f4024f93d704a0722fd04907c3bd907b
#
_entry.id   f4024f93d704a0722fd04907c3bd907b
#
_cell.length_a   1.000
_cell.length_b   1.000
_cell.length_c   1.000
_cell.angle_alpha   90.00
_cell.angle_beta   90.00
_cell.angle_gamma   90.00
#
_symmetry.space_group_name_H-M   'P 1'
#
loop_
_entity.id
_entity.type
_entity.pdbx_description
1 polymer ?
#
loop_
_entity_poly.entity_id
_entity_poly.type
_entity_poly.pdbx_seq_one_letter_code
_entity_poly.pdbx_strand_id
1 'polypeptide(L)'
;MRFGKPILTFAAVFLLFATWPMHAQDPPQESSSKPASPPDDMKPKSPAKQKKDTATKSAPDQPTWDPLRAEKDLEVGQYYMKKGDVDAAIDRFQDATVAKPGYAIPFRFLGEAQEKKGLKKQAIKSYQRYLDLYPHAEDGDKVRKKIEKLYKEVEKEKKG
;
A
#
# COMPACT_ATOMS: atom_id res chain seq x y z
N MET A 1 -62.75 8.02 -6.52
CA MET A 1 -62.36 8.99 -7.57
C MET A 1 -61.05 8.57 -8.18
N ARG A 2 -61.10 8.26 -9.44
CA ARG A 2 -59.96 7.82 -10.31
C ARG A 2 -59.25 9.07 -10.81
N PHE A 3 -57.93 9.07 -10.86
CA PHE A 3 -57.03 9.80 -11.78
C PHE A 3 -55.67 9.20 -11.58
N GLY A 4 -54.95 8.62 -12.50
CA GLY A 4 -54.80 8.91 -13.92
C GLY A 4 -53.27 9.07 -14.10
N LYS A 5 -52.57 7.99 -14.60
CA LYS A 5 -51.14 8.08 -14.97
C LYS A 5 -51.04 8.89 -16.26
N PRO A 6 -49.95 9.57 -16.50
CA PRO A 6 -49.41 9.70 -17.84
C PRO A 6 -48.12 8.92 -18.02
N ILE A 7 -48.17 8.05 -18.99
CA ILE A 7 -47.04 7.49 -19.72
C ILE A 7 -46.46 8.62 -20.55
N LEU A 8 -45.16 8.93 -20.36
CA LEU A 8 -44.43 9.75 -21.31
C LEU A 8 -43.29 8.90 -21.91
N THR A 9 -43.64 8.38 -23.07
CA THR A 9 -42.71 7.90 -24.10
C THR A 9 -41.86 9.07 -24.58
N PHE A 10 -40.53 8.97 -24.43
CA PHE A 10 -39.62 9.80 -25.21
C PHE A 10 -38.75 8.93 -26.10
N ALA A 11 -38.97 9.25 -27.35
CA ALA A 11 -38.41 8.67 -28.54
C ALA A 11 -36.89 8.90 -28.65
N ALA A 12 -36.33 7.95 -29.38
CA ALA A 12 -35.04 7.90 -30.02
C ALA A 12 -34.49 9.27 -30.49
N VAL A 13 -33.24 9.55 -30.17
CA VAL A 13 -32.40 10.48 -30.92
C VAL A 13 -31.10 9.77 -31.27
N PHE A 14 -31.10 9.31 -32.49
CA PHE A 14 -30.16 9.50 -33.58
C PHE A 14 -28.65 9.48 -33.28
N LEU A 15 -28.08 8.43 -33.79
CA LEU A 15 -26.73 8.23 -34.24
C LEU A 15 -26.18 9.42 -35.05
N LEU A 16 -25.08 9.98 -34.62
CA LEU A 16 -24.13 10.64 -35.50
C LEU A 16 -22.78 9.94 -35.38
N PHE A 17 -22.54 9.04 -36.32
CA PHE A 17 -21.23 8.53 -36.65
C PHE A 17 -20.39 9.67 -37.22
N ALA A 18 -19.48 10.22 -36.43
CA ALA A 18 -18.39 11.00 -36.96
C ALA A 18 -17.28 10.02 -37.38
N THR A 19 -17.22 9.77 -38.67
CA THR A 19 -16.10 9.08 -39.32
C THR A 19 -14.85 9.94 -39.23
N TRP A 20 -13.91 9.53 -38.38
CA TRP A 20 -12.57 10.08 -38.36
C TRP A 20 -11.75 9.40 -39.48
N PRO A 21 -11.09 10.15 -40.37
CA PRO A 21 -10.24 9.54 -41.37
C PRO A 21 -9.01 8.96 -40.72
N MET A 22 -8.80 7.68 -40.94
CA MET A 22 -7.54 6.99 -40.70
C MET A 22 -6.45 7.65 -41.56
N HIS A 23 -5.54 8.34 -40.91
CA HIS A 23 -4.28 8.73 -41.54
C HIS A 23 -3.29 7.57 -41.30
N ALA A 24 -3.13 6.77 -42.31
CA ALA A 24 -2.08 5.76 -42.39
C ALA A 24 -0.73 6.49 -42.52
N GLN A 25 0.09 6.41 -41.49
CA GLN A 25 1.51 6.72 -41.60
C GLN A 25 2.26 5.39 -41.54
N ASP A 26 2.99 5.12 -42.63
CA ASP A 26 3.87 3.99 -42.80
C ASP A 26 4.95 3.90 -41.71
N PRO A 27 5.34 2.68 -41.26
CA PRO A 27 6.39 2.52 -40.28
C PRO A 27 7.76 2.73 -40.95
N PRO A 28 8.72 3.40 -40.30
CA PRO A 28 10.09 3.37 -40.73
C PRO A 28 10.70 1.99 -40.53
N GLN A 29 11.38 1.55 -41.56
CA GLN A 29 12.07 0.26 -41.68
C GLN A 29 13.05 -0.05 -40.56
N GLU A 30 13.06 -1.33 -40.25
CA GLU A 30 14.05 -2.12 -39.53
C GLU A 30 15.49 -1.63 -39.63
N SER A 31 16.11 -1.47 -38.48
CA SER A 31 17.48 -1.87 -38.31
C SER A 31 17.50 -3.03 -37.31
N SER A 32 17.78 -4.20 -37.85
CA SER A 32 17.95 -5.43 -37.12
C SER A 32 19.14 -5.32 -36.16
N SER A 33 18.83 -5.13 -34.87
CA SER A 33 19.73 -5.55 -33.81
C SER A 33 18.95 -6.39 -32.83
N LYS A 34 19.19 -7.69 -32.94
CA LYS A 34 18.73 -8.74 -32.06
C LYS A 34 18.87 -8.32 -30.61
N PRO A 35 17.79 -8.25 -29.80
CA PRO A 35 17.95 -8.06 -28.38
C PRO A 35 18.60 -9.31 -27.79
N ALA A 36 19.73 -9.13 -27.16
CA ALA A 36 20.39 -10.14 -26.36
C ALA A 36 19.43 -10.56 -25.26
N SER A 37 19.22 -11.87 -25.10
CA SER A 37 18.49 -12.47 -24.02
C SER A 37 19.00 -11.96 -22.67
N PRO A 38 18.14 -11.59 -21.72
CA PRO A 38 18.60 -11.25 -20.39
C PRO A 38 19.22 -12.49 -19.74
N PRO A 39 20.29 -12.35 -18.95
CA PRO A 39 20.90 -13.48 -18.27
C PRO A 39 19.91 -14.09 -17.26
N ASP A 40 19.86 -15.41 -17.26
CA ASP A 40 18.97 -16.29 -16.47
C ASP A 40 19.32 -16.35 -14.96
N ASP A 41 19.71 -15.26 -14.34
CA ASP A 41 20.20 -15.26 -12.96
C ASP A 41 19.35 -14.41 -11.97
N MET A 42 18.06 -14.21 -12.26
CA MET A 42 17.15 -13.62 -11.26
C MET A 42 16.09 -14.60 -10.78
N LYS A 43 16.53 -15.75 -10.30
CA LYS A 43 15.73 -16.58 -9.41
C LYS A 43 15.81 -15.97 -8.01
N PRO A 44 14.71 -15.48 -7.40
CA PRO A 44 14.77 -15.02 -6.03
C PRO A 44 15.05 -16.20 -5.12
N LYS A 45 16.24 -16.27 -4.57
CA LYS A 45 16.56 -17.17 -3.47
C LYS A 45 15.73 -16.76 -2.27
N SER A 46 14.90 -17.68 -1.78
CA SER A 46 14.29 -17.60 -0.46
C SER A 46 15.35 -17.18 0.57
N PRO A 47 15.01 -16.29 1.52
CA PRO A 47 15.93 -15.91 2.56
C PRO A 47 16.14 -17.10 3.49
N ALA A 48 17.23 -17.86 3.27
CA ALA A 48 17.78 -18.75 4.26
C ALA A 48 18.15 -17.90 5.47
N LYS A 49 17.78 -18.42 6.68
CA LYS A 49 18.20 -17.93 7.99
C LYS A 49 19.61 -17.36 7.96
N GLN A 50 19.71 -16.03 7.90
CA GLN A 50 21.00 -15.38 8.16
C GLN A 50 21.28 -15.48 9.64
N LYS A 51 22.28 -16.30 9.97
CA LYS A 51 22.97 -16.29 11.24
C LYS A 51 23.46 -14.86 11.50
N LYS A 52 23.11 -14.38 12.68
CA LYS A 52 23.75 -13.24 13.34
C LYS A 52 25.23 -13.56 13.46
N ASP A 53 26.08 -12.99 12.63
CA ASP A 53 27.51 -12.79 12.88
C ASP A 53 28.11 -12.15 11.66
N THR A 54 28.09 -10.84 11.63
CA THR A 54 29.18 -9.98 11.21
C THR A 54 28.81 -8.54 11.57
N ALA A 55 29.52 -8.00 12.55
CA ALA A 55 29.58 -6.59 12.78
C ALA A 55 30.18 -5.92 11.53
N THR A 56 29.34 -5.70 10.52
CA THR A 56 29.66 -4.74 9.48
C THR A 56 29.54 -3.39 10.17
N LYS A 57 30.67 -2.81 10.52
CA LYS A 57 30.86 -1.46 10.96
C LYS A 57 30.07 -0.56 10.00
N SER A 58 28.81 -0.25 10.36
CA SER A 58 28.01 0.74 9.66
C SER A 58 28.84 2.02 9.67
N ALA A 59 29.11 2.57 8.48
CA ALA A 59 29.73 3.87 8.37
C ALA A 59 28.92 4.87 9.25
N PRO A 60 29.56 5.67 10.09
CA PRO A 60 28.88 6.49 11.09
C PRO A 60 28.03 7.63 10.54
N ASP A 61 27.86 7.79 9.23
CA ASP A 61 27.27 8.97 8.58
C ASP A 61 26.19 8.66 7.54
N GLN A 62 25.36 7.65 7.76
CA GLN A 62 24.10 7.58 7.02
C GLN A 62 23.08 8.45 7.76
N PRO A 63 22.56 9.54 7.16
CA PRO A 63 21.50 10.31 7.80
C PRO A 63 20.32 9.39 8.09
N THR A 64 19.95 9.30 9.36
CA THR A 64 18.79 8.51 9.82
C THR A 64 17.46 9.03 9.27
N TRP A 65 17.50 10.19 8.58
CA TRP A 65 16.35 10.84 7.98
C TRP A 65 16.45 10.79 6.46
N ASP A 66 15.69 9.88 5.86
CA ASP A 66 15.59 9.68 4.41
C ASP A 66 14.12 9.64 3.98
N PRO A 67 13.52 10.80 3.67
CA PRO A 67 12.12 10.89 3.29
C PRO A 67 11.80 10.16 1.99
N LEU A 68 12.71 10.15 1.02
CA LEU A 68 12.48 9.48 -0.26
C LEU A 68 12.45 7.96 -0.09
N ARG A 69 13.33 7.42 0.72
CA ARG A 69 13.33 6.01 1.10
C ARG A 69 12.03 5.66 1.85
N ALA A 70 11.59 6.51 2.78
CA ALA A 70 10.35 6.27 3.52
C ALA A 70 9.12 6.20 2.60
N GLU A 71 9.03 7.06 1.58
CA GLU A 71 7.94 7.04 0.60
C GLU A 71 8.00 5.77 -0.26
N LYS A 72 9.19 5.39 -0.71
CA LYS A 72 9.39 4.16 -1.48
C LYS A 72 9.04 2.91 -0.66
N ASP A 73 9.50 2.82 0.59
CA ASP A 73 9.18 1.69 1.46
C ASP A 73 7.68 1.63 1.78
N LEU A 74 7.00 2.77 1.92
CA LEU A 74 5.54 2.84 2.06
C LEU A 74 4.84 2.26 0.82
N GLU A 75 5.25 2.65 -0.38
CA GLU A 75 4.68 2.16 -1.64
C GLU A 75 4.88 0.63 -1.79
N VAL A 76 6.09 0.16 -1.53
CA VAL A 76 6.43 -1.27 -1.58
C VAL A 76 5.63 -2.05 -0.53
N GLY A 77 5.47 -1.52 0.67
CA GLY A 77 4.62 -2.13 1.71
C GLY A 77 3.16 -2.25 1.27
N GLN A 78 2.60 -1.22 0.65
CA GLN A 78 1.23 -1.27 0.10
C GLN A 78 1.10 -2.30 -1.04
N TYR A 79 2.13 -2.46 -1.86
CA TYR A 79 2.16 -3.51 -2.87
C TYR A 79 2.08 -4.91 -2.24
N TYR A 80 2.88 -5.19 -1.21
CA TYR A 80 2.83 -6.46 -0.49
C TYR A 80 1.48 -6.69 0.20
N MET A 81 0.87 -5.65 0.78
CA MET A 81 -0.49 -5.74 1.33
C MET A 81 -1.52 -6.18 0.29
N LYS A 82 -1.45 -5.65 -0.93
CA LYS A 82 -2.32 -6.04 -2.06
C LYS A 82 -2.06 -7.49 -2.52
N LYS A 83 -0.82 -7.94 -2.44
CA LYS A 83 -0.43 -9.32 -2.77
C LYS A 83 -0.80 -10.32 -1.66
N GLY A 84 -1.18 -9.86 -0.47
CA GLY A 84 -1.46 -10.71 0.68
C GLY A 84 -0.24 -11.13 1.48
N ASP A 85 0.96 -10.68 1.11
CA ASP A 85 2.19 -10.89 1.88
C ASP A 85 2.28 -9.86 3.01
N VAL A 86 1.58 -10.18 4.09
CA VAL A 86 1.44 -9.28 5.24
C VAL A 86 2.76 -9.10 5.99
N ASP A 87 3.61 -10.12 6.02
CA ASP A 87 4.89 -10.07 6.71
C ASP A 87 5.86 -9.12 6.01
N ALA A 88 6.02 -9.28 4.70
CA ALA A 88 6.83 -8.36 3.91
C ALA A 88 6.28 -6.92 3.95
N ALA A 89 4.97 -6.74 4.03
CA ALA A 89 4.36 -5.42 4.18
C ALA A 89 4.73 -4.77 5.53
N ILE A 90 4.67 -5.54 6.64
CA ILE A 90 5.07 -5.06 7.97
C ILE A 90 6.51 -4.58 7.96
N ASP A 91 7.43 -5.36 7.39
CA ASP A 91 8.85 -5.02 7.32
C ASP A 91 9.05 -3.71 6.56
N ARG A 92 8.41 -3.53 5.40
CA ARG A 92 8.51 -2.30 4.63
C ARG A 92 7.93 -1.08 5.33
N PHE A 93 6.77 -1.24 5.99
CA PHE A 93 6.21 -0.12 6.76
C PHE A 93 7.07 0.24 7.97
N GLN A 94 7.73 -0.72 8.61
CA GLN A 94 8.70 -0.46 9.67
C GLN A 94 9.90 0.31 9.14
N ASP A 95 10.48 -0.12 8.01
CA ASP A 95 11.58 0.59 7.35
C ASP A 95 11.21 2.05 7.06
N ALA A 96 9.99 2.29 6.55
CA ALA A 96 9.48 3.63 6.30
C ALA A 96 9.40 4.48 7.58
N THR A 97 9.00 3.90 8.74
CA THR A 97 8.95 4.62 10.03
C THR A 97 10.33 4.94 10.57
N VAL A 98 11.33 4.12 10.27
CA VAL A 98 12.74 4.37 10.65
C VAL A 98 13.35 5.45 9.77
N ALA A 99 13.11 5.38 8.46
CA ALA A 99 13.65 6.37 7.51
C ALA A 99 13.08 7.78 7.72
N LYS A 100 11.83 7.91 8.21
CA LYS A 100 11.18 9.20 8.51
C LYS A 100 10.28 9.08 9.74
N PRO A 101 10.83 9.22 10.97
CA PRO A 101 10.09 8.97 12.22
C PRO A 101 8.86 9.85 12.45
N GLY A 102 8.82 11.04 11.85
CA GLY A 102 7.67 11.96 11.90
C GLY A 102 6.60 11.71 10.82
N TYR A 103 6.77 10.71 9.97
CA TYR A 103 5.84 10.41 8.90
C TYR A 103 4.69 9.55 9.41
N ALA A 104 3.50 10.15 9.60
CA ALA A 104 2.35 9.48 10.21
C ALA A 104 1.81 8.30 9.38
N ILE A 105 1.75 8.45 8.06
CA ILE A 105 1.07 7.50 7.17
C ILE A 105 1.59 6.06 7.27
N PRO A 106 2.91 5.77 7.30
CA PRO A 106 3.40 4.41 7.48
C PRO A 106 2.89 3.74 8.76
N PHE A 107 2.71 4.48 9.87
CA PHE A 107 2.19 3.93 11.12
C PHE A 107 0.75 3.45 10.98
N ARG A 108 -0.09 4.13 10.19
CA ARG A 108 -1.45 3.69 9.90
C ARG A 108 -1.45 2.37 9.14
N PHE A 109 -0.66 2.27 8.07
CA PHE A 109 -0.55 1.04 7.28
C PHE A 109 0.11 -0.11 8.06
N LEU A 110 1.10 0.21 8.91
CA LEU A 110 1.70 -0.76 9.82
C LEU A 110 0.65 -1.33 10.79
N GLY A 111 -0.20 -0.46 11.36
CA GLY A 111 -1.31 -0.89 12.20
C GLY A 111 -2.29 -1.81 11.46
N GLU A 112 -2.61 -1.50 10.21
CA GLU A 112 -3.50 -2.34 9.38
C GLU A 112 -2.88 -3.71 9.06
N ALA A 113 -1.59 -3.74 8.74
CA ALA A 113 -0.87 -4.99 8.48
C ALA A 113 -0.77 -5.86 9.73
N GLN A 114 -0.47 -5.25 10.88
CA GLN A 114 -0.41 -5.94 12.17
C GLN A 114 -1.78 -6.46 12.62
N GLU A 115 -2.87 -5.70 12.39
CA GLU A 115 -4.24 -6.14 12.63
C GLU A 115 -4.56 -7.37 11.77
N LYS A 116 -4.23 -7.37 10.47
CA LYS A 116 -4.40 -8.53 9.58
C LYS A 116 -3.62 -9.76 10.03
N LYS A 117 -2.43 -9.56 10.59
CA LYS A 117 -1.59 -10.65 11.13
C LYS A 117 -2.06 -11.15 12.50
N GLY A 118 -3.05 -10.48 13.13
CA GLY A 118 -3.50 -10.81 14.48
C GLY A 118 -2.61 -10.24 15.59
N LEU A 119 -1.65 -9.38 15.28
CA LEU A 119 -0.75 -8.75 16.24
C LEU A 119 -1.42 -7.55 16.92
N LYS A 120 -2.54 -7.79 17.61
CA LYS A 120 -3.46 -6.78 18.11
C LYS A 120 -2.80 -5.71 18.98
N LYS A 121 -1.92 -6.12 19.91
CA LYS A 121 -1.21 -5.18 20.79
C LYS A 121 -0.25 -4.26 20.03
N GLN A 122 0.37 -4.77 18.98
CA GLN A 122 1.28 -3.99 18.13
C GLN A 122 0.45 -3.03 17.25
N ALA A 123 -0.65 -3.50 16.67
CA ALA A 123 -1.55 -2.68 15.87
C ALA A 123 -2.09 -1.48 16.66
N ILE A 124 -2.48 -1.68 17.93
CA ILE A 124 -2.90 -0.59 18.81
C ILE A 124 -1.81 0.48 18.93
N LYS A 125 -0.56 0.07 19.21
CA LYS A 125 0.57 1.01 19.34
C LYS A 125 0.83 1.78 18.04
N SER A 126 0.78 1.10 16.89
CA SER A 126 0.98 1.74 15.59
C SER A 126 -0.12 2.75 15.27
N TYR A 127 -1.37 2.41 15.52
CA TYR A 127 -2.50 3.33 15.33
C TYR A 127 -2.45 4.52 16.29
N GLN A 128 -2.06 4.32 17.55
CA GLN A 128 -1.85 5.41 18.50
C GLN A 128 -0.77 6.36 17.99
N ARG A 129 0.37 5.82 17.55
CA ARG A 129 1.45 6.64 17.00
C ARG A 129 1.02 7.44 15.77
N TYR A 130 0.20 6.86 14.90
CA TYR A 130 -0.41 7.60 13.79
C TYR A 130 -1.21 8.81 14.26
N LEU A 131 -2.09 8.62 15.25
CA LEU A 131 -2.92 9.70 15.79
C LEU A 131 -2.13 10.75 16.57
N ASP A 132 -1.04 10.36 17.23
CA ASP A 132 -0.13 11.30 17.92
C ASP A 132 0.57 12.22 16.90
N LEU A 133 0.98 11.66 15.76
CA LEU A 133 1.65 12.42 14.70
C LEU A 133 0.68 13.22 13.83
N TYR A 134 -0.56 12.76 13.71
CA TYR A 134 -1.59 13.39 12.87
C TYR A 134 -2.95 13.44 13.61
N PRO A 135 -3.10 14.32 14.62
CA PRO A 135 -4.29 14.38 15.47
C PRO A 135 -5.58 14.71 14.74
N HIS A 136 -5.48 15.48 13.66
CA HIS A 136 -6.62 15.94 12.85
C HIS A 136 -6.78 15.15 11.53
N ALA A 137 -6.36 13.88 11.53
CA ALA A 137 -6.55 13.02 10.36
C ALA A 137 -8.05 12.83 10.06
N GLU A 138 -8.42 12.90 8.78
CA GLU A 138 -9.81 12.69 8.33
C GLU A 138 -10.36 11.33 8.75
N ASP A 139 -9.51 10.31 8.80
CA ASP A 139 -9.86 8.96 9.23
C ASP A 139 -9.61 8.71 10.73
N GLY A 140 -9.23 9.75 11.48
CA GLY A 140 -8.87 9.64 12.89
C GLY A 140 -9.94 8.96 13.77
N ASP A 141 -11.23 9.27 13.57
CA ASP A 141 -12.32 8.64 14.30
C ASP A 141 -12.48 7.15 13.96
N LYS A 142 -12.23 6.78 12.69
CA LYS A 142 -12.24 5.37 12.28
C LYS A 142 -11.12 4.61 12.95
N VAL A 143 -9.94 5.21 13.02
CA VAL A 143 -8.77 4.62 13.67
C VAL A 143 -8.98 4.49 15.19
N ARG A 144 -9.57 5.49 15.86
CA ARG A 144 -9.93 5.41 17.29
C ARG A 144 -10.90 4.24 17.58
N LYS A 145 -11.94 4.08 16.76
CA LYS A 145 -12.86 2.94 16.87
C LYS A 145 -12.16 1.58 16.66
N LYS A 146 -11.20 1.50 15.74
CA LYS A 146 -10.39 0.28 15.57
C LYS A 146 -9.57 -0.02 16.83
N ILE A 147 -8.92 0.97 17.41
CA ILE A 147 -8.15 0.84 18.65
C ILE A 147 -9.06 0.32 19.78
N GLU A 148 -10.24 0.91 19.99
CA GLU A 148 -11.20 0.46 21.01
C GLU A 148 -11.62 -1.00 20.81
N LYS A 149 -11.91 -1.38 19.56
CA LYS A 149 -12.25 -2.76 19.21
C LYS A 149 -11.12 -3.72 19.58
N LEU A 150 -9.89 -3.38 19.17
CA LEU A 150 -8.71 -4.19 19.43
C LEU A 150 -8.43 -4.33 20.94
N TYR A 151 -8.63 -3.27 21.72
CA TYR A 151 -8.52 -3.35 23.18
C TYR A 151 -9.53 -4.34 23.79
N LYS A 152 -10.78 -4.29 23.36
CA LYS A 152 -11.81 -5.22 23.82
C LYS A 152 -11.47 -6.67 23.47
N GLU A 153 -10.88 -6.90 22.30
CA GLU A 153 -10.46 -8.22 21.87
C GLU A 153 -9.27 -8.74 22.70
N VAL A 154 -8.26 -7.91 22.96
CA VAL A 154 -7.12 -8.25 23.81
C VAL A 154 -7.57 -8.55 25.25
N GLU A 155 -8.52 -7.80 25.79
CA GLU A 155 -9.07 -8.05 27.14
C GLU A 155 -9.85 -9.37 27.22
N LYS A 156 -10.58 -9.74 26.17
CA LYS A 156 -11.25 -11.05 26.10
C LYS A 156 -10.26 -12.21 26.08
N GLU A 157 -9.17 -12.07 25.31
CA GLU A 157 -8.10 -13.11 25.24
C GLU A 157 -7.37 -13.33 26.58
N LYS A 158 -7.34 -12.32 27.48
CA LYS A 158 -6.73 -12.47 28.80
C LYS A 158 -7.63 -13.18 29.81
N LYS A 159 -8.94 -13.22 29.56
CA LYS A 159 -9.94 -13.75 30.49
C LYS A 159 -10.37 -15.18 30.18
N GLY A 160 -10.04 -15.69 29.03
CA GLY A 160 -10.30 -17.07 28.60
C GLY A 160 -9.06 -17.92 28.68
#